data_a0029b1f8f4ef6dade9a92423675d21d
#
_entry.id   a0029b1f8f4ef6dade9a92423675d21d
#
_cell.length_a   1.000
_cell.length_b   1.000
_cell.length_c   1.000
_cell.angle_alpha   90.00
_cell.angle_beta   90.00
_cell.angle_gamma   90.00
#
_symmetry.space_group_name_H-M   'P 1'
#
loop_
_entity.id
_entity.type
_entity.pdbx_description
1 polymer ?
#
loop_
_entity_poly.entity_id
_entity_poly.type
_entity_poly.pdbx_seq_one_letter_code
_entity_poly.pdbx_strand_id
1 'polypeptide(L)'
;MKKTATLIVTLVLIVVCSVILFTACNNGLQAEINKLKDQINDLQQQVGGYEADFEEKSIVLYIGEDKFEITTRKAYLHEAIKGLLKEGKIACYEYGTDELNPYITAIDDLEQDLANYKYYSVWHNVDVFALKGLDSSWGNPGRATIEDDGYGTKYVVTTYGGVKLYYSSMGVGILPLIDGCTYAILVD
;
A
#
# COMPACT_ATOMS: atom_id res chain seq x y z
N MET A 1 48.82 49.84 -12.08
CA MET A 1 48.25 49.04 -13.19
C MET A 1 48.55 47.53 -13.11
N LYS A 2 49.75 47.03 -12.78
CA LYS A 2 50.03 45.56 -12.71
C LYS A 2 49.17 44.83 -11.61
N LYS A 3 48.99 45.43 -10.44
CA LYS A 3 48.22 44.80 -9.34
C LYS A 3 46.71 44.63 -9.63
N THR A 4 46.10 45.56 -10.36
CA THR A 4 44.68 45.49 -10.78
C THR A 4 44.46 44.42 -11.85
N ALA A 5 45.36 44.27 -12.78
CA ALA A 5 45.31 43.24 -13.81
C ALA A 5 45.38 41.82 -13.19
N THR A 6 46.29 41.62 -12.22
CA THR A 6 46.40 40.33 -11.50
C THR A 6 45.14 39.99 -10.74
N LEU A 7 44.51 40.98 -10.08
CA LEU A 7 43.27 40.76 -9.31
C LEU A 7 42.12 40.34 -10.23
N ILE A 8 41.98 41.00 -11.40
CA ILE A 8 40.92 40.64 -12.37
C ILE A 8 41.15 39.24 -12.93
N VAL A 9 42.38 38.85 -13.26
CA VAL A 9 42.71 37.52 -13.78
C VAL A 9 42.40 36.45 -12.73
N THR A 10 42.73 36.69 -11.47
CA THR A 10 42.41 35.74 -10.37
C THR A 10 40.91 35.58 -10.17
N LEU A 11 40.15 36.68 -10.23
CA LEU A 11 38.68 36.63 -10.07
C LEU A 11 38.01 35.86 -11.22
N VAL A 12 38.47 36.08 -12.47
CA VAL A 12 37.96 35.33 -13.64
C VAL A 12 38.28 33.84 -13.51
N LEU A 13 39.46 33.48 -13.02
CA LEU A 13 39.87 32.09 -12.84
C LEU A 13 38.98 31.38 -11.79
N ILE A 14 38.66 32.07 -10.69
CA ILE A 14 37.77 31.53 -9.64
C ILE A 14 36.38 31.28 -10.20
N VAL A 15 35.82 32.23 -10.95
CA VAL A 15 34.50 32.09 -11.57
C VAL A 15 34.48 30.93 -12.56
N VAL A 16 35.47 30.81 -13.43
CA VAL A 16 35.58 29.71 -14.41
C VAL A 16 35.68 28.36 -13.70
N CYS A 17 36.54 28.23 -12.69
CA CYS A 17 36.66 27.00 -11.90
C CYS A 17 35.34 26.66 -11.20
N SER A 18 34.65 27.64 -10.63
CA SER A 18 33.33 27.40 -10.00
C SER A 18 32.29 26.88 -11.00
N VAL A 19 32.22 27.44 -12.19
CA VAL A 19 31.30 27.00 -13.25
C VAL A 19 31.63 25.58 -13.70
N ILE A 20 32.92 25.25 -13.87
CA ILE A 20 33.34 23.90 -14.27
C ILE A 20 32.99 22.87 -13.20
N LEU A 21 33.22 23.18 -11.91
CA LEU A 21 32.89 22.29 -10.81
C LEU A 21 31.36 22.09 -10.72
N PHE A 22 30.59 23.16 -10.89
CA PHE A 22 29.11 23.08 -10.85
C PHE A 22 28.54 22.22 -12.00
N THR A 23 29.16 22.36 -13.21
CA THR A 23 28.74 21.57 -14.39
C THR A 23 29.13 20.09 -14.23
N ALA A 24 30.31 19.80 -13.68
CA ALA A 24 30.76 18.43 -13.44
C ALA A 24 29.91 17.72 -12.38
N CYS A 25 29.54 18.42 -11.29
CA CYS A 25 28.65 17.88 -10.27
C CYS A 25 27.24 17.64 -10.85
N ASN A 26 26.74 18.56 -11.67
CA ASN A 26 25.40 18.41 -12.28
C ASN A 26 25.34 17.25 -13.28
N ASN A 27 26.39 17.04 -14.07
CA ASN A 27 26.48 15.92 -15.00
C ASN A 27 26.60 14.57 -14.27
N GLY A 28 27.32 14.51 -13.15
CA GLY A 28 27.41 13.33 -12.30
C GLY A 28 26.04 12.95 -11.70
N LEU A 29 25.36 13.95 -11.16
CA LEU A 29 24.01 13.76 -10.58
C LEU A 29 23.00 13.31 -11.65
N GLN A 30 23.04 13.92 -12.83
CA GLN A 30 22.15 13.53 -13.92
C GLN A 30 22.40 12.11 -14.43
N ALA A 31 23.67 11.68 -14.47
CA ALA A 31 24.00 10.30 -14.83
C ALA A 31 23.47 9.29 -13.79
N GLU A 32 23.54 9.64 -12.51
CA GLU A 32 23.01 8.81 -11.43
C GLU A 32 21.48 8.74 -11.45
N ILE A 33 20.81 9.86 -11.71
CA ILE A 33 19.34 9.90 -11.92
C ILE A 33 18.93 9.04 -13.10
N ASN A 34 19.63 9.08 -14.20
CA ASN A 34 19.32 8.26 -15.37
C ASN A 34 19.51 6.77 -15.05
N LYS A 35 20.61 6.42 -14.37
CA LYS A 35 20.85 5.03 -13.92
C LYS A 35 19.74 4.51 -12.99
N LEU A 36 19.27 5.34 -12.05
CA LEU A 36 18.16 4.97 -11.16
C LEU A 36 16.84 4.80 -11.94
N LYS A 37 16.59 5.66 -12.93
CA LYS A 37 15.40 5.50 -13.80
C LYS A 37 15.45 4.19 -14.59
N ASP A 38 16.59 3.83 -15.13
CA ASP A 38 16.76 2.58 -15.86
C ASP A 38 16.55 1.38 -14.94
N GLN A 39 17.08 1.42 -13.71
CA GLN A 39 16.84 0.38 -12.71
C GLN A 39 15.36 0.28 -12.32
N ILE A 40 14.67 1.40 -12.15
CA ILE A 40 13.22 1.42 -11.88
C ILE A 40 12.46 0.79 -13.04
N ASN A 41 12.78 1.14 -14.29
CA ASN A 41 12.13 0.55 -15.45
C ASN A 41 12.39 -0.96 -15.56
N ASP A 42 13.59 -1.41 -15.28
CA ASP A 42 13.96 -2.83 -15.29
C ASP A 42 13.19 -3.61 -14.20
N LEU A 43 13.14 -3.05 -12.98
CA LEU A 43 12.34 -3.62 -11.89
C LEU A 43 10.84 -3.64 -12.23
N GLN A 44 10.32 -2.58 -12.86
CA GLN A 44 8.92 -2.54 -13.30
C GLN A 44 8.61 -3.60 -14.38
N GLN A 45 9.55 -3.86 -15.29
CA GLN A 45 9.41 -4.94 -16.27
C GLN A 45 9.47 -6.33 -15.62
N GLN A 46 10.37 -6.51 -14.63
CA GLN A 46 10.43 -7.76 -13.87
C GLN A 46 9.14 -8.00 -13.08
N VAL A 47 8.62 -6.99 -12.39
CA VAL A 47 7.35 -7.07 -11.67
C VAL A 47 6.19 -7.34 -12.63
N GLY A 48 6.15 -6.67 -13.78
CA GLY A 48 5.15 -6.91 -14.83
C GLY A 48 5.21 -8.33 -15.40
N GLY A 49 6.43 -8.91 -15.51
CA GLY A 49 6.62 -10.32 -15.88
C GLY A 49 6.08 -11.28 -14.82
N TYR A 50 6.32 -11.00 -13.54
CA TYR A 50 5.76 -11.79 -12.44
C TYR A 50 4.24 -11.69 -12.35
N GLU A 51 3.64 -10.52 -12.62
CA GLU A 51 2.18 -10.36 -12.64
C GLU A 51 1.50 -11.21 -13.74
N ALA A 52 2.20 -11.45 -14.85
CA ALA A 52 1.68 -12.27 -15.95
C ALA A 52 1.59 -13.77 -15.61
N ASP A 53 2.38 -14.23 -14.64
CA ASP A 53 2.46 -15.64 -14.23
C ASP A 53 1.47 -15.98 -13.10
N PHE A 54 0.77 -14.99 -12.51
CA PHE A 54 -0.23 -15.27 -11.47
C PHE A 54 -1.52 -15.83 -12.10
N GLU A 55 -2.02 -16.90 -11.51
CA GLU A 55 -3.33 -17.45 -11.87
C GLU A 55 -4.43 -16.41 -11.67
N GLU A 56 -5.41 -16.44 -12.57
CA GLU A 56 -6.59 -15.60 -12.43
C GLU A 56 -7.41 -16.03 -11.22
N LYS A 57 -7.82 -15.06 -10.41
CA LYS A 57 -8.56 -15.26 -9.18
C LYS A 57 -9.87 -14.49 -9.25
N SER A 58 -10.92 -15.11 -8.77
CA SER A 58 -12.23 -14.47 -8.58
C SER A 58 -12.46 -14.27 -7.09
N ILE A 59 -12.60 -13.02 -6.66
CA ILE A 59 -12.81 -12.67 -5.26
C ILE A 59 -14.06 -11.79 -5.10
N VAL A 60 -14.59 -11.76 -3.90
CA VAL A 60 -15.59 -10.79 -3.47
C VAL A 60 -14.94 -9.80 -2.52
N LEU A 61 -15.07 -8.51 -2.78
CA LEU A 61 -14.63 -7.44 -1.90
C LEU A 61 -15.81 -6.58 -1.49
N TYR A 62 -15.98 -6.38 -0.20
CA TYR A 62 -16.88 -5.38 0.37
C TYR A 62 -16.08 -4.15 0.79
N ILE A 63 -16.56 -2.96 0.45
CA ILE A 63 -16.10 -1.67 0.96
C ILE A 63 -17.32 -1.02 1.59
N GLY A 64 -17.36 -0.97 2.93
CA GLY A 64 -18.62 -0.64 3.59
C GLY A 64 -19.74 -1.60 3.17
N GLU A 65 -20.83 -1.06 2.66
CA GLU A 65 -21.99 -1.83 2.17
C GLU A 65 -21.86 -2.26 0.70
N ASP A 66 -20.96 -1.65 -0.04
CA ASP A 66 -20.77 -1.92 -1.46
C ASP A 66 -20.05 -3.23 -1.71
N LYS A 67 -20.58 -4.02 -2.66
CA LYS A 67 -20.07 -5.32 -3.04
C LYS A 67 -19.45 -5.27 -4.43
N PHE A 68 -18.19 -5.69 -4.55
CA PHE A 68 -17.45 -5.82 -5.79
C PHE A 68 -17.08 -7.28 -6.05
N GLU A 69 -17.45 -7.79 -7.20
CA GLU A 69 -16.97 -9.07 -7.73
C GLU A 69 -15.79 -8.77 -8.66
N ILE A 70 -14.62 -9.26 -8.31
CA ILE A 70 -13.35 -8.90 -8.95
C ILE A 70 -12.68 -10.15 -9.50
N THR A 71 -12.41 -10.14 -10.80
CA THR A 71 -11.53 -11.12 -11.43
C THR A 71 -10.19 -10.44 -11.73
N THR A 72 -9.11 -10.98 -11.20
CA THR A 72 -7.79 -10.33 -11.24
C THR A 72 -6.66 -11.34 -11.20
N ARG A 73 -5.50 -10.93 -11.73
CA ARG A 73 -4.22 -11.64 -11.58
C ARG A 73 -3.31 -11.00 -10.55
N LYS A 74 -3.81 -10.00 -9.81
CA LYS A 74 -3.04 -9.33 -8.78
C LYS A 74 -2.77 -10.24 -7.59
N ALA A 75 -1.63 -10.01 -6.93
CA ALA A 75 -1.20 -10.82 -5.80
C ALA A 75 -1.88 -10.41 -4.50
N TYR A 76 -2.09 -9.11 -4.31
CA TYR A 76 -2.47 -8.53 -3.03
C TYR A 76 -3.73 -7.67 -3.11
N LEU A 77 -4.43 -7.55 -1.97
CA LEU A 77 -5.69 -6.80 -1.86
C LEU A 77 -5.53 -5.32 -2.24
N HIS A 78 -4.45 -4.68 -1.82
CA HIS A 78 -4.11 -3.31 -2.21
C HIS A 78 -4.15 -3.07 -3.72
N GLU A 79 -3.61 -4.00 -4.49
CA GLU A 79 -3.55 -3.89 -5.94
C GLU A 79 -4.91 -4.07 -6.59
N ALA A 80 -5.76 -4.94 -6.04
CA ALA A 80 -7.14 -5.09 -6.50
C ALA A 80 -7.96 -3.81 -6.25
N ILE A 81 -7.80 -3.17 -5.09
CA ILE A 81 -8.45 -1.89 -4.77
C ILE A 81 -7.99 -0.79 -5.74
N LYS A 82 -6.69 -0.70 -6.02
CA LYS A 82 -6.18 0.22 -7.05
C LYS A 82 -6.77 -0.04 -8.43
N GLY A 83 -7.07 -1.30 -8.73
CA GLY A 83 -7.79 -1.69 -9.94
C GLY A 83 -9.19 -1.08 -9.99
N LEU A 84 -9.97 -1.19 -8.89
CA LEU A 84 -11.30 -0.59 -8.79
C LEU A 84 -11.27 0.93 -8.96
N LEU A 85 -10.30 1.62 -8.34
CA LEU A 85 -10.11 3.06 -8.51
C LEU A 85 -9.82 3.41 -9.97
N LYS A 86 -8.91 2.69 -10.62
CA LYS A 86 -8.55 2.90 -12.03
C LYS A 86 -9.74 2.69 -12.97
N GLU A 87 -10.62 1.76 -12.65
CA GLU A 87 -11.84 1.47 -13.39
C GLU A 87 -12.99 2.43 -13.06
N GLY A 88 -12.81 3.37 -12.13
CA GLY A 88 -13.82 4.32 -11.69
C GLY A 88 -14.98 3.67 -10.92
N LYS A 89 -14.77 2.49 -10.34
CA LYS A 89 -15.76 1.77 -9.54
C LYS A 89 -15.82 2.26 -8.10
N ILE A 90 -14.77 2.89 -7.62
CA ILE A 90 -14.68 3.63 -6.36
C ILE A 90 -14.16 5.04 -6.63
N ALA A 91 -14.57 6.01 -5.81
CA ALA A 91 -14.26 7.42 -6.02
C ALA A 91 -12.85 7.79 -5.55
N CYS A 92 -12.38 7.19 -4.46
CA CYS A 92 -11.03 7.42 -3.94
C CYS A 92 -10.43 6.19 -3.26
N TYR A 93 -9.11 6.15 -3.22
CA TYR A 93 -8.34 5.22 -2.41
C TYR A 93 -7.00 5.87 -2.07
N GLU A 94 -6.84 6.24 -0.80
CA GLU A 94 -5.63 6.80 -0.27
C GLU A 94 -5.02 5.87 0.78
N TYR A 95 -3.71 5.82 0.85
CA TYR A 95 -2.99 4.98 1.78
C TYR A 95 -1.72 5.67 2.26
N GLY A 96 -1.40 5.48 3.53
CA GLY A 96 -0.13 5.93 4.09
C GLY A 96 0.99 5.03 3.61
N THR A 97 2.12 5.64 3.29
CA THR A 97 3.33 4.96 2.84
C THR A 97 4.22 4.61 4.01
N ASP A 98 3.87 3.59 4.76
CA ASP A 98 4.91 2.81 5.40
C ASP A 98 5.35 1.77 4.36
N GLU A 99 6.62 1.79 3.95
CA GLU A 99 7.13 1.10 2.74
C GLU A 99 6.84 -0.40 2.71
N LEU A 100 6.56 -0.99 3.85
CA LEU A 100 6.31 -2.42 4.00
C LEU A 100 4.83 -2.80 4.23
N ASN A 101 3.98 -1.85 4.60
CA ASN A 101 2.60 -2.16 4.93
C ASN A 101 1.67 -0.96 4.75
N PRO A 102 1.23 -0.65 3.51
CA PRO A 102 0.28 0.43 3.29
C PRO A 102 -0.98 0.21 4.13
N TYR A 103 -1.35 1.23 4.90
CA TYR A 103 -2.59 1.30 5.65
C TYR A 103 -3.54 2.28 4.99
N ILE A 104 -4.83 1.99 5.05
CA ILE A 104 -5.86 2.81 4.40
C ILE A 104 -6.03 4.11 5.18
N THR A 105 -6.00 5.25 4.47
CA THR A 105 -6.30 6.58 5.03
C THR A 105 -7.61 7.13 4.51
N ALA A 106 -8.02 6.76 3.30
CA ALA A 106 -9.34 7.02 2.75
C ALA A 106 -9.71 5.95 1.73
N ILE A 107 -10.97 5.55 1.69
CA ILE A 107 -11.48 4.63 0.68
C ILE A 107 -12.96 4.91 0.40
N ASP A 108 -13.26 5.24 -0.85
CA ASP A 108 -14.57 5.59 -1.37
C ASP A 108 -15.25 6.67 -0.51
N ASP A 109 -16.49 6.49 -0.12
CA ASP A 109 -17.25 7.36 0.81
C ASP A 109 -17.24 6.83 2.25
N LEU A 110 -16.42 5.82 2.54
CA LEU A 110 -16.33 5.20 3.85
C LEU A 110 -15.51 6.10 4.81
N GLU A 111 -16.17 6.73 5.75
CA GLU A 111 -15.55 7.67 6.67
C GLU A 111 -15.18 7.01 8.00
N GLN A 112 -13.96 7.27 8.47
CA GLN A 112 -13.53 6.96 9.83
C GLN A 112 -14.14 7.95 10.82
N ASP A 113 -14.47 7.49 12.02
CA ASP A 113 -14.87 8.34 13.14
C ASP A 113 -13.82 8.25 14.25
N LEU A 114 -12.74 8.99 14.08
CA LEU A 114 -11.60 8.98 15.00
C LEU A 114 -11.97 9.48 16.41
N ALA A 115 -13.01 10.32 16.52
CA ALA A 115 -13.49 10.82 17.82
C ALA A 115 -14.15 9.71 18.65
N ASN A 116 -14.73 8.72 17.98
CA ASN A 116 -15.35 7.53 18.58
C ASN A 116 -14.52 6.25 18.38
N TYR A 117 -13.23 6.40 18.04
CA TYR A 117 -12.29 5.29 17.87
C TYR A 117 -12.68 4.28 16.78
N LYS A 118 -13.36 4.74 15.72
CA LYS A 118 -13.72 3.89 14.59
C LYS A 118 -12.69 4.03 13.48
N TYR A 119 -12.06 2.93 13.14
CA TYR A 119 -10.98 2.84 12.17
C TYR A 119 -11.33 1.89 11.04
N TYR A 120 -10.63 1.99 9.92
CA TYR A 120 -10.70 0.97 8.88
C TYR A 120 -10.18 -0.36 9.42
N SER A 121 -10.99 -1.37 9.29
CA SER A 121 -10.68 -2.75 9.62
C SER A 121 -10.69 -3.61 8.36
N VAL A 122 -9.76 -4.55 8.27
CA VAL A 122 -9.64 -5.46 7.13
C VAL A 122 -10.03 -6.86 7.58
N TRP A 123 -10.93 -7.47 6.83
CA TRP A 123 -11.52 -8.76 7.12
C TRP A 123 -11.40 -9.70 5.91
N HIS A 124 -11.36 -11.00 6.16
CA HIS A 124 -11.33 -12.03 5.12
C HIS A 124 -11.84 -13.38 5.66
N ASN A 125 -12.20 -14.29 4.77
CA ASN A 125 -12.69 -15.62 5.16
C ASN A 125 -11.61 -16.71 5.20
N VAL A 126 -10.33 -16.34 5.28
CA VAL A 126 -9.18 -17.26 5.29
C VAL A 126 -8.54 -17.32 6.67
N ASP A 127 -8.74 -18.40 7.39
CA ASP A 127 -8.33 -18.54 8.80
C ASP A 127 -6.82 -18.46 9.04
N VAL A 128 -5.99 -18.84 8.08
CA VAL A 128 -4.51 -18.77 8.20
C VAL A 128 -3.98 -17.34 8.33
N PHE A 129 -4.72 -16.34 7.83
CA PHE A 129 -4.36 -14.92 7.92
C PHE A 129 -5.10 -14.20 9.06
N ALA A 130 -5.90 -14.92 9.81
CA ALA A 130 -6.67 -14.37 10.93
C ALA A 130 -5.74 -13.91 12.07
N LEU A 131 -6.11 -12.81 12.71
CA LEU A 131 -5.48 -12.40 13.96
C LEU A 131 -5.84 -13.39 15.06
N LYS A 132 -4.81 -13.97 15.70
CA LYS A 132 -4.93 -15.03 16.70
C LYS A 132 -4.42 -14.57 18.07
N GLY A 133 -4.85 -15.26 19.12
CA GLY A 133 -4.27 -15.09 20.45
C GLY A 133 -4.68 -13.81 21.16
N LEU A 134 -5.80 -13.23 20.81
CA LEU A 134 -6.33 -12.04 21.46
C LEU A 134 -6.74 -12.37 22.90
N ASP A 135 -6.27 -11.57 23.83
CA ASP A 135 -6.82 -11.54 25.17
C ASP A 135 -8.06 -10.64 25.22
N SER A 136 -8.79 -10.69 26.33
CA SER A 136 -10.00 -9.90 26.54
C SER A 136 -9.76 -8.39 26.67
N SER A 137 -8.50 -7.92 26.55
CA SER A 137 -8.13 -6.50 26.62
C SER A 137 -8.24 -5.81 25.24
N TRP A 138 -8.32 -6.55 24.16
CA TRP A 138 -8.64 -5.97 22.86
C TRP A 138 -10.09 -5.49 22.87
N GLY A 139 -10.26 -4.19 22.76
CA GLY A 139 -11.57 -3.59 22.60
C GLY A 139 -12.35 -4.29 21.49
N ASN A 140 -13.56 -4.70 21.79
CA ASN A 140 -14.41 -5.40 20.84
C ASN A 140 -14.73 -4.44 19.68
N PRO A 141 -14.22 -4.64 18.46
CA PRO A 141 -14.67 -3.82 17.35
C PRO A 141 -16.15 -4.08 17.15
N GLY A 142 -16.97 -3.07 17.32
CA GLY A 142 -18.41 -3.02 17.53
C GLY A 142 -19.29 -4.14 16.96
N ARG A 143 -18.93 -4.75 15.83
CA ARG A 143 -19.67 -5.84 15.20
C ARG A 143 -19.02 -7.22 15.37
N ALA A 144 -17.86 -7.30 16.00
CA ALA A 144 -17.10 -8.53 16.09
C ALA A 144 -17.44 -9.35 17.35
N THR A 145 -17.24 -10.64 17.24
CA THR A 145 -17.27 -11.60 18.35
C THR A 145 -15.94 -12.33 18.46
N ILE A 146 -15.62 -12.80 19.66
CA ILE A 146 -14.45 -13.67 19.86
C ILE A 146 -14.95 -15.11 19.84
N GLU A 147 -14.43 -15.89 18.92
CA GLU A 147 -14.71 -17.33 18.83
C GLU A 147 -13.46 -18.15 19.18
N ASP A 148 -13.67 -19.26 19.90
CA ASP A 148 -12.64 -20.23 20.21
C ASP A 148 -12.78 -21.42 19.26
N ASP A 149 -11.66 -21.88 18.69
CA ASP A 149 -11.64 -23.02 17.76
C ASP A 149 -11.78 -24.41 18.46
N GLY A 150 -11.90 -24.41 19.79
CA GLY A 150 -11.93 -25.64 20.58
C GLY A 150 -10.55 -26.22 20.90
N TYR A 151 -9.48 -25.60 20.37
CA TYR A 151 -8.08 -25.97 20.64
C TYR A 151 -7.35 -24.88 21.42
N GLY A 152 -8.10 -23.88 21.90
CA GLY A 152 -7.56 -22.76 22.69
C GLY A 152 -7.09 -21.58 21.85
N THR A 153 -7.31 -21.56 20.54
CA THR A 153 -7.03 -20.42 19.68
C THR A 153 -8.27 -19.55 19.57
N LYS A 154 -8.14 -18.28 19.89
CA LYS A 154 -9.22 -17.31 19.80
C LYS A 154 -9.05 -16.45 18.57
N TYR A 155 -10.16 -16.22 17.86
CA TYR A 155 -10.25 -15.39 16.67
C TYR A 155 -11.25 -14.27 16.87
N VAL A 156 -10.99 -13.11 16.30
CA VAL A 156 -11.98 -12.05 16.13
C VAL A 156 -12.73 -12.32 14.83
N VAL A 157 -14.02 -12.51 14.90
CA VAL A 157 -14.85 -12.87 13.75
C VAL A 157 -16.07 -11.97 13.65
N THR A 158 -16.56 -11.80 12.43
CA THR A 158 -17.85 -11.18 12.12
C THR A 158 -18.55 -11.96 11.02
N THR A 159 -19.84 -11.73 10.84
CA THR A 159 -20.56 -12.24 9.66
C THR A 159 -20.96 -11.05 8.81
N TYR A 160 -20.50 -11.03 7.56
CA TYR A 160 -20.79 -9.97 6.62
C TYR A 160 -21.17 -10.54 5.25
N GLY A 161 -22.21 -10.01 4.62
CA GLY A 161 -22.72 -10.56 3.37
C GLY A 161 -23.09 -12.05 3.43
N GLY A 162 -23.44 -12.57 4.62
CA GLY A 162 -23.71 -14.00 4.84
C GLY A 162 -22.47 -14.89 4.95
N VAL A 163 -21.27 -14.30 4.94
CA VAL A 163 -19.99 -15.02 5.05
C VAL A 163 -19.34 -14.73 6.40
N LYS A 164 -18.80 -15.76 7.05
CA LYS A 164 -17.96 -15.60 8.24
C LYS A 164 -16.62 -15.04 7.84
N LEU A 165 -16.24 -13.92 8.44
CA LEU A 165 -14.98 -13.25 8.21
C LEU A 165 -14.15 -13.20 9.49
N TYR A 166 -12.83 -13.29 9.33
CA TYR A 166 -11.83 -13.15 10.37
C TYR A 166 -11.17 -11.77 10.26
N TYR A 167 -10.89 -11.14 11.38
CA TYR A 167 -10.07 -9.92 11.42
C TYR A 167 -8.66 -10.24 10.92
N SER A 168 -8.17 -9.43 9.99
CA SER A 168 -6.86 -9.68 9.39
C SER A 168 -5.70 -9.42 10.35
N SER A 169 -4.74 -10.32 10.40
CA SER A 169 -3.42 -10.08 11.01
C SER A 169 -2.47 -9.30 10.10
N MET A 170 -2.88 -9.10 8.85
CA MET A 170 -2.09 -8.45 7.80
C MET A 170 -2.75 -7.15 7.37
N GLY A 171 -1.93 -6.14 7.08
CA GLY A 171 -2.41 -4.94 6.43
C GLY A 171 -2.76 -5.18 4.96
N VAL A 172 -3.54 -4.28 4.40
CA VAL A 172 -4.06 -4.35 3.02
C VAL A 172 -2.97 -4.56 1.97
N GLY A 173 -1.77 -4.02 2.22
CA GLY A 173 -0.65 -4.06 1.29
C GLY A 173 0.01 -5.42 1.09
N ILE A 174 -0.08 -6.27 2.10
CA ILE A 174 0.56 -7.60 2.10
C ILE A 174 -0.45 -8.74 2.25
N LEU A 175 -1.75 -8.44 2.36
CA LEU A 175 -2.80 -9.46 2.42
C LEU A 175 -2.98 -10.10 1.04
N PRO A 176 -2.62 -11.39 0.88
CA PRO A 176 -2.68 -12.03 -0.42
C PRO A 176 -4.12 -12.31 -0.86
N LEU A 177 -4.35 -12.24 -2.17
CA LEU A 177 -5.60 -12.65 -2.78
C LEU A 177 -5.63 -14.15 -3.01
N ILE A 178 -6.69 -14.80 -2.55
CA ILE A 178 -6.96 -16.23 -2.75
C ILE A 178 -8.24 -16.38 -3.56
N ASP A 179 -8.21 -17.26 -4.54
CA ASP A 179 -9.37 -17.54 -5.39
C ASP A 179 -10.58 -18.02 -4.59
N GLY A 180 -11.76 -17.55 -4.95
CA GLY A 180 -13.02 -17.85 -4.28
C GLY A 180 -13.20 -17.19 -2.91
N CYS A 181 -12.27 -16.34 -2.46
CA CYS A 181 -12.32 -15.75 -1.14
C CYS A 181 -13.08 -14.42 -1.10
N THR A 182 -13.57 -14.11 0.10
CA THR A 182 -14.26 -12.87 0.43
C THR A 182 -13.39 -12.00 1.33
N TYR A 183 -13.31 -10.72 1.00
CA TYR A 183 -12.61 -9.68 1.75
C TYR A 183 -13.60 -8.57 2.09
N ALA A 184 -13.36 -7.85 3.19
CA ALA A 184 -14.13 -6.66 3.51
C ALA A 184 -13.25 -5.59 4.16
N ILE A 185 -13.53 -4.34 3.84
CA ILE A 185 -13.00 -3.14 4.48
C ILE A 185 -14.18 -2.45 5.12
N LEU A 186 -14.16 -2.39 6.43
CA LEU A 186 -15.25 -1.88 7.25
C LEU A 186 -14.72 -0.79 8.18
N VAL A 187 -15.61 0.02 8.74
CA VAL A 187 -15.29 0.95 9.84
C VAL A 187 -15.90 0.41 11.11
N ASP A 188 -15.04 0.11 12.09
CA ASP A 188 -15.40 -0.49 13.39
C ASP A 188 -14.77 0.28 14.55
#